data_76260c1152e8183680ee551bcf246b0e
#
_entry.id   76260c1152e8183680ee551bcf246b0e
#
_cell.length_a   1.000
_cell.length_b   1.000
_cell.length_c   1.000
_cell.angle_alpha   90.00
_cell.angle_beta   90.00
_cell.angle_gamma   90.00
#
_symmetry.space_group_name_H-M   'P 1'
#
loop_
_entity.id
_entity.type
_entity.pdbx_description
1 polymer ?
#
loop_
_entity_poly.entity_id
_entity_poly.type
_entity_poly.pdbx_seq_one_letter_code
_entity_poly.pdbx_strand_id
1 'polypeptide(L)'
;MIHRKYLAFLVAILMASSSTAQVETVGKLRISADGRYFIKENGEPFFWLGDTGWLLFAKLNREEALKYLEDRQQKGFNVIQVSLIHGVSAVNAYGDTALIKRNVATPKITEGNSFSDSVQYDFWDHIDFIIDEAAKRGIYMGLVPVWGGNVKSGLVNTEKAKIYAGWIADRYKNKPNIIWINGGDIKGSDSLNVWKTIGQTLNEKDPNHLITFHPRGRTTSSSWFHNEDWLDFNMFQSGHRNYAQDTSMSEPHRFGEDNWRFINLDYSKKPVKPTLDGEPSYEQIPYGLHDTTLPYWQDRDVRRYGYWSVFAGGSGYTYGHNSIMQFHKPTDKGKAFGSRFYWFDAINHPGAGQMKHLKNLLLSRPYFERVPDQSMIAGKQGIKYDYLLATRGKNYAFIYAYTGKNFKVNMGKIGGTSVKATWYSPVDGSTKEIGAFLNKGVTAFNPPGEPKEGNDWVLILDKV
;
A
#
# COMPACT_ATOMS: atom_id res chain seq x y z
N MET A 1 70.61 9.25 37.34
CA MET A 1 70.08 8.68 36.07
C MET A 1 68.62 8.41 36.25
N ILE A 2 67.76 9.30 35.73
CA ILE A 2 66.29 9.23 35.87
C ILE A 2 65.74 8.86 34.50
N HIS A 3 65.17 7.68 34.36
CA HIS A 3 64.49 7.23 33.15
C HIS A 3 63.05 7.77 33.12
N ARG A 4 62.75 8.66 32.17
CA ARG A 4 61.40 9.10 31.82
C ARG A 4 60.79 8.12 30.85
N LYS A 5 59.72 7.40 31.25
CA LYS A 5 58.86 6.62 30.38
C LYS A 5 57.79 7.55 29.81
N TYR A 6 57.77 7.70 28.47
CA TYR A 6 56.68 8.38 27.76
C TYR A 6 55.53 7.37 27.53
N LEU A 7 54.39 7.68 28.08
CA LEU A 7 53.15 6.97 27.86
C LEU A 7 52.42 7.65 26.68
N ALA A 8 52.38 6.99 25.51
CA ALA A 8 51.64 7.49 24.35
C ALA A 8 50.16 7.10 24.51
N PHE A 9 49.26 8.07 24.68
CA PHE A 9 47.81 7.89 24.62
C PHE A 9 47.39 7.90 23.14
N LEU A 10 46.92 6.75 22.63
CA LEU A 10 46.25 6.65 21.34
C LEU A 10 44.79 7.04 21.54
N VAL A 11 44.36 8.22 21.07
CA VAL A 11 42.96 8.63 21.01
C VAL A 11 42.41 8.10 19.70
N ALA A 12 41.63 7.02 19.79
CA ALA A 12 40.82 6.51 18.67
C ALA A 12 39.59 7.43 18.49
N ILE A 13 39.63 8.28 17.46
CA ILE A 13 38.47 9.05 17.01
C ILE A 13 37.56 8.11 16.26
N LEU A 14 36.47 7.67 16.92
CA LEU A 14 35.34 7.05 16.21
C LEU A 14 34.63 8.11 15.36
N MET A 15 34.91 8.12 14.08
CA MET A 15 34.05 8.83 13.12
C MET A 15 32.72 8.06 13.01
N ALA A 16 31.70 8.53 13.71
CA ALA A 16 30.33 8.15 13.43
C ALA A 16 29.97 8.73 12.06
N SER A 17 30.03 7.90 11.02
CA SER A 17 29.44 8.23 9.72
C SER A 17 27.92 8.27 9.90
N SER A 18 27.38 9.47 10.12
CA SER A 18 25.95 9.73 9.93
C SER A 18 25.64 9.52 8.45
N SER A 19 25.14 8.35 8.10
CA SER A 19 24.53 8.11 6.81
C SER A 19 23.29 9.00 6.75
N THR A 20 23.42 10.15 6.12
CA THR A 20 22.26 10.92 5.67
C THR A 20 21.52 10.03 4.69
N ALA A 21 20.34 9.55 5.08
CA ALA A 21 19.46 8.85 4.17
C ALA A 21 19.24 9.76 2.96
N GLN A 22 19.76 9.34 1.80
CA GLN A 22 19.60 10.09 0.56
C GLN A 22 18.10 10.13 0.29
N VAL A 23 17.51 11.32 0.26
CA VAL A 23 16.09 11.50 -0.08
C VAL A 23 15.89 10.93 -1.47
N GLU A 24 15.08 9.91 -1.57
CA GLU A 24 14.80 9.21 -2.83
C GLU A 24 14.05 10.19 -3.74
N THR A 25 14.65 10.59 -4.85
CA THR A 25 14.01 11.49 -5.80
C THR A 25 12.85 10.77 -6.48
N VAL A 26 11.65 11.36 -6.42
CA VAL A 26 10.50 10.86 -7.17
C VAL A 26 10.69 11.14 -8.65
N GLY A 27 10.28 10.19 -9.48
CA GLY A 27 10.34 10.28 -10.93
C GLY A 27 9.23 9.41 -11.54
N LYS A 28 9.13 9.37 -12.85
CA LYS A 28 8.10 8.61 -13.55
C LYS A 28 8.16 7.12 -13.21
N LEU A 29 7.04 6.56 -12.77
CA LEU A 29 6.89 5.11 -12.60
C LEU A 29 6.48 4.46 -13.93
N ARG A 30 6.94 3.23 -14.14
CA ARG A 30 6.60 2.39 -15.30
C ARG A 30 6.26 0.98 -14.84
N ILE A 31 5.70 0.19 -15.76
CA ILE A 31 5.53 -1.23 -15.57
C ILE A 31 6.75 -1.97 -16.14
N SER A 32 7.22 -3.01 -15.46
CA SER A 32 8.31 -3.87 -15.90
C SER A 32 7.96 -4.57 -17.23
N ALA A 33 8.96 -4.97 -18.01
CA ALA A 33 8.76 -5.58 -19.32
C ALA A 33 7.93 -6.89 -19.27
N ASP A 34 7.97 -7.61 -18.15
CA ASP A 34 7.16 -8.82 -17.92
C ASP A 34 5.72 -8.51 -17.45
N GLY A 35 5.40 -7.24 -17.21
CA GLY A 35 4.10 -6.78 -16.75
C GLY A 35 3.80 -7.08 -15.28
N ARG A 36 4.79 -7.49 -14.45
CA ARG A 36 4.54 -7.98 -13.09
C ARG A 36 4.80 -6.96 -12.01
N TYR A 37 5.67 -5.97 -12.26
CA TYR A 37 6.19 -5.09 -11.22
C TYR A 37 6.14 -3.63 -11.64
N PHE A 38 6.19 -2.75 -10.67
CA PHE A 38 6.49 -1.34 -10.88
C PHE A 38 8.00 -1.14 -10.89
N ILE A 39 8.45 -0.24 -11.75
CA ILE A 39 9.85 0.17 -11.85
C ILE A 39 9.95 1.69 -11.83
N LYS A 40 11.04 2.19 -11.26
CA LYS A 40 11.41 3.60 -11.34
C LYS A 40 11.98 3.92 -12.73
N GLU A 41 12.10 5.19 -13.05
CA GLU A 41 12.64 5.64 -14.33
C GLU A 41 14.06 5.13 -14.60
N ASN A 42 14.87 4.98 -13.55
CA ASN A 42 16.24 4.44 -13.63
C ASN A 42 16.30 2.89 -13.74
N GLY A 43 15.16 2.22 -13.80
CA GLY A 43 15.05 0.76 -13.89
C GLY A 43 15.08 0.01 -12.55
N GLU A 44 15.25 0.71 -11.42
CA GLU A 44 15.20 0.07 -10.10
C GLU A 44 13.79 -0.40 -9.75
N PRO A 45 13.68 -1.45 -8.91
CA PRO A 45 12.38 -1.91 -8.44
C PRO A 45 11.67 -0.84 -7.60
N PHE A 46 10.38 -0.68 -7.83
CA PHE A 46 9.50 0.08 -6.97
C PHE A 46 8.52 -0.87 -6.28
N PHE A 47 8.76 -1.15 -5.01
CA PHE A 47 7.79 -1.88 -4.18
C PHE A 47 6.78 -0.87 -3.65
N TRP A 48 5.53 -0.97 -4.10
CA TRP A 48 4.45 -0.14 -3.58
C TRP A 48 4.20 -0.47 -2.11
N LEU A 49 4.57 0.44 -1.21
CA LEU A 49 4.14 0.42 0.19
C LEU A 49 3.28 1.64 0.43
N GLY A 50 1.96 1.44 0.32
CA GLY A 50 0.97 2.51 0.42
C GLY A 50 0.38 2.64 1.81
N ASP A 51 -0.04 3.87 2.16
CA ASP A 51 -0.92 4.16 3.29
C ASP A 51 -2.22 4.79 2.80
N THR A 52 -3.28 4.64 3.58
CA THR A 52 -4.60 5.16 3.27
C THR A 52 -4.90 6.42 4.06
N GLY A 53 -4.94 7.55 3.37
CA GLY A 53 -5.26 8.86 3.92
C GLY A 53 -6.38 9.56 3.16
N TRP A 54 -7.57 8.92 3.02
CA TRP A 54 -8.64 9.39 2.14
C TRP A 54 -9.00 10.86 2.30
N LEU A 55 -8.99 11.39 3.52
CA LEU A 55 -9.40 12.75 3.83
C LEU A 55 -8.24 13.72 4.08
N LEU A 56 -6.99 13.38 3.69
CA LEU A 56 -5.80 14.18 3.92
C LEU A 56 -6.00 15.66 3.52
N PHE A 57 -6.40 15.92 2.29
CA PHE A 57 -6.57 17.26 1.74
C PHE A 57 -7.70 18.07 2.40
N ALA A 58 -8.72 17.38 2.89
CA ALA A 58 -9.87 18.04 3.51
C ALA A 58 -9.67 18.29 5.02
N LYS A 59 -8.87 17.46 5.71
CA LYS A 59 -8.85 17.45 7.17
C LYS A 59 -7.60 18.04 7.79
N LEU A 60 -6.45 17.89 7.15
CA LEU A 60 -5.18 18.36 7.72
C LEU A 60 -4.82 19.75 7.21
N ASN A 61 -4.38 20.62 8.13
CA ASN A 61 -3.70 21.86 7.78
C ASN A 61 -2.25 21.55 7.33
N ARG A 62 -1.48 22.58 6.96
CA ARG A 62 -0.10 22.42 6.45
C ARG A 62 0.81 21.71 7.45
N GLU A 63 0.82 22.14 8.70
CA GLU A 63 1.69 21.56 9.74
C GLU A 63 1.33 20.10 10.04
N GLU A 64 0.04 19.81 10.13
CA GLU A 64 -0.45 18.45 10.35
C GLU A 64 -0.11 17.55 9.16
N ALA A 65 -0.26 18.04 7.93
CA ALA A 65 0.10 17.30 6.72
C ALA A 65 1.60 16.99 6.67
N LEU A 66 2.46 17.96 7.01
CA LEU A 66 3.90 17.75 7.11
C LEU A 66 4.25 16.68 8.14
N LYS A 67 3.64 16.73 9.34
CA LYS A 67 3.84 15.71 10.38
C LYS A 67 3.45 14.31 9.91
N TYR A 68 2.32 14.20 9.22
CA TYR A 68 1.86 12.93 8.69
C TYR A 68 2.80 12.38 7.60
N LEU A 69 3.19 13.21 6.64
CA LEU A 69 4.11 12.81 5.56
C LEU A 69 5.48 12.42 6.10
N GLU A 70 6.00 13.15 7.08
CA GLU A 70 7.28 12.84 7.74
C GLU A 70 7.24 11.47 8.44
N ASP A 71 6.21 11.20 9.21
CA ASP A 71 6.02 9.90 9.86
C ASP A 71 5.95 8.76 8.83
N ARG A 72 5.19 8.95 7.74
CA ARG A 72 5.06 7.92 6.70
C ARG A 72 6.36 7.67 5.97
N GLN A 73 7.14 8.71 5.68
CA GLN A 73 8.49 8.58 5.13
C GLN A 73 9.41 7.75 6.06
N GLN A 74 9.46 8.09 7.34
CA GLN A 74 10.27 7.38 8.35
C GLN A 74 9.88 5.90 8.50
N LYS A 75 8.61 5.57 8.31
CA LYS A 75 8.08 4.20 8.29
C LYS A 75 8.24 3.49 6.95
N GLY A 76 8.87 4.14 5.96
CA GLY A 76 9.21 3.55 4.66
C GLY A 76 8.07 3.52 3.65
N PHE A 77 6.94 4.20 3.92
CA PHE A 77 5.87 4.37 2.94
C PHE A 77 6.33 5.24 1.77
N ASN A 78 5.90 4.88 0.57
CA ASN A 78 6.23 5.59 -0.66
C ASN A 78 5.00 5.91 -1.52
N VAL A 79 3.79 5.56 -1.06
CA VAL A 79 2.52 5.97 -1.69
C VAL A 79 1.53 6.37 -0.61
N ILE A 80 0.75 7.44 -0.83
CA ILE A 80 -0.42 7.79 -0.03
C ILE A 80 -1.64 7.81 -0.95
N GLN A 81 -2.63 6.97 -0.66
CA GLN A 81 -3.93 7.01 -1.34
C GLN A 81 -4.80 8.11 -0.72
N VAL A 82 -5.32 9.01 -1.55
CA VAL A 82 -6.07 10.19 -1.09
C VAL A 82 -7.14 10.60 -2.09
N SER A 83 -8.28 11.10 -1.60
CA SER A 83 -9.34 11.64 -2.46
C SER A 83 -9.11 13.12 -2.75
N LEU A 84 -9.12 13.52 -4.04
CA LEU A 84 -9.21 14.93 -4.42
C LEU A 84 -10.58 15.50 -4.00
N ILE A 85 -11.66 14.83 -4.40
CA ILE A 85 -13.03 15.15 -4.02
C ILE A 85 -13.68 13.93 -3.37
N HIS A 86 -13.64 13.84 -2.04
CA HIS A 86 -14.34 12.79 -1.32
C HIS A 86 -15.86 12.98 -1.33
N GLY A 87 -16.31 14.23 -1.24
CA GLY A 87 -17.70 14.65 -1.45
C GLY A 87 -17.72 15.97 -2.22
N VAL A 88 -18.74 16.19 -3.08
CA VAL A 88 -18.85 17.43 -3.87
C VAL A 88 -19.02 18.71 -3.03
N SER A 89 -19.24 18.56 -1.74
CA SER A 89 -19.24 19.64 -0.74
C SER A 89 -17.93 19.71 0.05
N ALA A 90 -16.85 19.12 -0.45
CA ALA A 90 -15.57 19.12 0.23
C ALA A 90 -15.08 20.53 0.57
N VAL A 91 -14.57 20.67 1.80
CA VAL A 91 -13.99 21.90 2.36
C VAL A 91 -12.66 21.49 2.97
N ASN A 92 -11.61 22.28 2.83
CA ASN A 92 -10.32 22.05 3.45
C ASN A 92 -10.28 22.54 4.90
N ALA A 93 -9.15 22.38 5.57
CA ALA A 93 -8.94 22.79 6.96
C ALA A 93 -9.02 24.31 7.18
N TYR A 94 -9.00 25.10 6.13
CA TYR A 94 -9.08 26.58 6.15
C TYR A 94 -10.46 27.11 5.80
N GLY A 95 -11.41 26.24 5.43
CA GLY A 95 -12.78 26.61 5.09
C GLY A 95 -13.01 26.83 3.59
N ASP A 96 -12.00 26.57 2.74
CA ASP A 96 -12.15 26.73 1.30
C ASP A 96 -12.91 25.57 0.68
N THR A 97 -13.87 25.89 -0.18
CA THR A 97 -14.64 24.91 -0.94
C THR A 97 -13.92 24.54 -2.24
N ALA A 98 -13.90 23.25 -2.57
CA ALA A 98 -13.27 22.76 -3.80
C ALA A 98 -13.99 23.18 -5.09
N LEU A 99 -15.31 23.39 -5.04
CA LEU A 99 -16.17 23.47 -6.21
C LEU A 99 -17.16 24.64 -6.12
N ILE A 100 -17.45 25.28 -7.25
CA ILE A 100 -18.55 26.22 -7.38
C ILE A 100 -19.86 25.42 -7.46
N LYS A 101 -20.83 25.77 -6.60
CA LYS A 101 -22.17 25.13 -6.56
C LYS A 101 -22.13 23.59 -6.52
N ARG A 102 -21.08 23.00 -5.89
CA ARG A 102 -20.89 21.54 -5.79
C ARG A 102 -20.81 20.82 -7.14
N ASN A 103 -20.36 21.48 -8.18
CA ASN A 103 -20.26 20.92 -9.53
C ASN A 103 -18.79 20.62 -9.85
N VAL A 104 -18.42 19.35 -10.07
CA VAL A 104 -17.04 18.93 -10.38
C VAL A 104 -16.51 19.57 -11.67
N ALA A 105 -17.39 19.92 -12.62
CA ALA A 105 -17.00 20.60 -13.85
C ALA A 105 -16.60 22.09 -13.64
N THR A 106 -16.77 22.61 -12.43
CA THR A 106 -16.44 24.01 -12.09
C THR A 106 -15.62 24.07 -10.80
N PRO A 107 -14.33 23.68 -10.84
CA PRO A 107 -13.41 23.87 -9.72
C PRO A 107 -13.38 25.33 -9.30
N LYS A 108 -13.35 25.59 -7.98
CA LYS A 108 -13.25 26.94 -7.44
C LYS A 108 -11.78 27.27 -7.25
N ILE A 109 -11.24 28.10 -8.11
CA ILE A 109 -9.86 28.57 -8.08
C ILE A 109 -9.80 30.07 -7.87
N THR A 110 -8.76 30.55 -7.23
CA THR A 110 -8.41 31.97 -7.07
C THR A 110 -7.16 32.31 -7.90
N GLU A 111 -6.90 33.56 -8.12
CA GLU A 111 -5.67 34.02 -8.77
C GLU A 111 -4.55 34.12 -7.70
N GLY A 112 -3.39 33.55 -7.98
CA GLY A 112 -2.26 33.45 -7.02
C GLY A 112 -2.28 32.16 -6.24
N ASN A 113 -1.39 32.04 -5.25
CA ASN A 113 -1.24 30.86 -4.37
C ASN A 113 -0.56 31.20 -3.04
N SER A 114 -0.53 32.49 -2.66
CA SER A 114 0.13 32.94 -1.44
C SER A 114 -0.64 32.49 -0.21
N PHE A 115 -0.02 31.61 0.61
CA PHE A 115 -0.65 31.12 1.84
C PHE A 115 -0.96 32.22 2.86
N SER A 116 -0.18 33.31 2.87
CA SER A 116 -0.40 34.45 3.76
C SER A 116 -1.54 35.36 3.33
N ASP A 117 -2.11 35.15 2.14
CA ASP A 117 -3.21 35.94 1.58
C ASP A 117 -4.42 35.02 1.31
N SER A 118 -5.44 35.14 2.14
CA SER A 118 -6.66 34.31 2.05
C SER A 118 -7.50 34.59 0.78
N VAL A 119 -7.19 35.63 0.02
CA VAL A 119 -7.83 35.91 -1.27
C VAL A 119 -7.16 35.10 -2.40
N GLN A 120 -5.87 34.83 -2.25
CA GLN A 120 -5.09 34.08 -3.23
C GLN A 120 -5.07 32.58 -2.99
N TYR A 121 -5.14 32.15 -1.70
CA TYR A 121 -5.01 30.73 -1.32
C TYR A 121 -6.35 30.03 -1.33
N ASP A 122 -6.42 28.92 -2.05
CA ASP A 122 -7.65 28.13 -2.19
C ASP A 122 -7.50 26.65 -1.86
N PHE A 123 -8.55 25.86 -2.05
CA PHE A 123 -8.58 24.42 -1.83
C PHE A 123 -7.53 23.68 -2.67
N TRP A 124 -7.31 24.10 -3.91
CA TRP A 124 -6.42 23.43 -4.85
C TRP A 124 -4.95 23.77 -4.60
N ASP A 125 -4.66 24.98 -4.11
CA ASP A 125 -3.32 25.37 -3.67
C ASP A 125 -2.87 24.58 -2.44
N HIS A 126 -3.84 24.25 -1.57
CA HIS A 126 -3.57 23.38 -0.44
C HIS A 126 -3.20 21.96 -0.89
N ILE A 127 -3.88 21.42 -1.89
CA ILE A 127 -3.53 20.12 -2.50
C ILE A 127 -2.14 20.20 -3.13
N ASP A 128 -1.86 21.23 -3.92
CA ASP A 128 -0.57 21.42 -4.58
C ASP A 128 0.59 21.45 -3.57
N PHE A 129 0.40 22.19 -2.46
CA PHE A 129 1.37 22.23 -1.38
C PHE A 129 1.66 20.82 -0.81
N ILE A 130 0.62 20.03 -0.53
CA ILE A 130 0.80 18.68 0.05
C ILE A 130 1.44 17.73 -0.97
N ILE A 131 1.08 17.81 -2.25
CA ILE A 131 1.71 17.02 -3.32
C ILE A 131 3.20 17.33 -3.42
N ASP A 132 3.58 18.62 -3.39
CA ASP A 132 4.97 19.05 -3.47
C ASP A 132 5.79 18.62 -2.23
N GLU A 133 5.20 18.69 -1.04
CA GLU A 133 5.82 18.23 0.19
C GLU A 133 5.98 16.69 0.23
N ALA A 134 5.03 15.96 -0.35
CA ALA A 134 5.14 14.52 -0.52
C ALA A 134 6.28 14.15 -1.49
N ALA A 135 6.40 14.86 -2.63
CA ALA A 135 7.48 14.67 -3.59
C ALA A 135 8.88 14.84 -2.96
N LYS A 136 9.06 15.87 -2.13
CA LYS A 136 10.31 16.12 -1.38
C LYS A 136 10.68 14.97 -0.43
N ARG A 137 9.72 14.14 -0.04
CA ARG A 137 9.88 12.99 0.87
C ARG A 137 9.91 11.64 0.15
N GLY A 138 9.97 11.63 -1.19
CA GLY A 138 9.95 10.38 -1.95
C GLY A 138 8.59 9.68 -1.98
N ILE A 139 7.50 10.41 -1.71
CA ILE A 139 6.14 9.85 -1.61
C ILE A 139 5.32 10.21 -2.85
N TYR A 140 4.74 9.20 -3.47
CA TYR A 140 3.76 9.34 -4.54
C TYR A 140 2.35 9.53 -3.97
N MET A 141 1.57 10.38 -4.62
CA MET A 141 0.17 10.62 -4.26
C MET A 141 -0.74 9.82 -5.19
N GLY A 142 -1.38 8.78 -4.64
CA GLY A 142 -2.40 8.00 -5.31
C GLY A 142 -3.74 8.76 -5.25
N LEU A 143 -4.01 9.55 -6.28
CA LEU A 143 -5.14 10.49 -6.32
C LEU A 143 -6.41 9.81 -6.80
N VAL A 144 -7.46 9.78 -5.95
CA VAL A 144 -8.81 9.43 -6.37
C VAL A 144 -9.51 10.71 -6.85
N PRO A 145 -9.80 10.85 -8.16
CA PRO A 145 -10.38 12.07 -8.71
C PRO A 145 -11.67 12.50 -8.00
N VAL A 146 -12.62 11.60 -7.89
CA VAL A 146 -13.90 11.81 -7.20
C VAL A 146 -14.38 10.49 -6.61
N TRP A 147 -14.76 10.51 -5.33
CA TRP A 147 -15.21 9.29 -4.64
C TRP A 147 -16.49 8.71 -5.25
N GLY A 148 -16.54 7.39 -5.39
CA GLY A 148 -17.57 6.64 -6.10
C GLY A 148 -19.01 6.94 -5.71
N GLY A 149 -19.27 7.29 -4.46
CA GLY A 149 -20.60 7.69 -3.98
C GLY A 149 -21.18 8.90 -4.69
N ASN A 150 -20.35 9.86 -5.12
CA ASN A 150 -20.80 11.04 -5.87
C ASN A 150 -21.26 10.68 -7.30
N VAL A 151 -20.59 9.71 -7.91
CA VAL A 151 -21.00 9.20 -9.22
C VAL A 151 -22.28 8.37 -9.13
N LYS A 152 -22.33 7.46 -8.15
CA LYS A 152 -23.51 6.61 -7.93
C LYS A 152 -24.78 7.41 -7.64
N SER A 153 -24.66 8.54 -6.95
CA SER A 153 -25.79 9.44 -6.66
C SER A 153 -26.19 10.35 -7.84
N GLY A 154 -25.50 10.24 -8.99
CA GLY A 154 -25.81 11.04 -10.19
C GLY A 154 -25.28 12.49 -10.17
N LEU A 155 -24.53 12.88 -9.12
CA LEU A 155 -23.92 14.22 -9.04
C LEU A 155 -22.84 14.43 -10.09
N VAL A 156 -22.20 13.34 -10.53
CA VAL A 156 -21.17 13.32 -11.58
C VAL A 156 -21.67 12.43 -12.72
N ASN A 157 -22.04 13.02 -13.84
CA ASN A 157 -22.36 12.33 -15.08
C ASN A 157 -21.14 12.32 -16.03
N THR A 158 -21.27 11.68 -17.18
CA THR A 158 -20.19 11.53 -18.18
C THR A 158 -19.62 12.87 -18.66
N GLU A 159 -20.47 13.87 -18.94
CA GLU A 159 -20.04 15.19 -19.39
C GLU A 159 -19.20 15.91 -18.33
N LYS A 160 -19.71 16.01 -17.10
CA LYS A 160 -18.98 16.61 -15.98
C LYS A 160 -17.69 15.86 -15.68
N ALA A 161 -17.72 14.53 -15.76
CA ALA A 161 -16.57 13.67 -15.56
C ALA A 161 -15.45 13.98 -16.57
N LYS A 162 -15.79 14.14 -17.86
CA LYS A 162 -14.82 14.48 -18.92
C LYS A 162 -14.17 15.85 -18.66
N ILE A 163 -14.97 16.87 -18.35
CA ILE A 163 -14.46 18.22 -18.06
C ILE A 163 -13.52 18.19 -16.86
N TYR A 164 -13.95 17.55 -15.77
CA TYR A 164 -13.18 17.49 -14.53
C TYR A 164 -11.89 16.68 -14.68
N ALA A 165 -11.96 15.48 -15.28
CA ALA A 165 -10.78 14.65 -15.52
C ALA A 165 -9.75 15.37 -16.40
N GLY A 166 -10.19 16.09 -17.43
CA GLY A 166 -9.31 16.91 -18.26
C GLY A 166 -8.63 18.03 -17.47
N TRP A 167 -9.38 18.71 -16.60
CA TRP A 167 -8.84 19.79 -15.79
C TRP A 167 -7.81 19.30 -14.76
N ILE A 168 -8.07 18.21 -14.01
CA ILE A 168 -7.10 17.68 -13.05
C ILE A 168 -5.86 17.10 -13.75
N ALA A 169 -6.03 16.45 -14.90
CA ALA A 169 -4.91 15.98 -15.71
C ALA A 169 -3.99 17.13 -16.12
N ASP A 170 -4.56 18.22 -16.67
CA ASP A 170 -3.78 19.39 -17.07
C ASP A 170 -3.07 20.07 -15.88
N ARG A 171 -3.70 20.08 -14.68
CA ARG A 171 -3.07 20.63 -13.46
C ARG A 171 -1.90 19.78 -12.97
N TYR A 172 -2.00 18.44 -13.01
CA TYR A 172 -1.05 17.55 -12.33
C TYR A 172 -0.09 16.78 -13.24
N LYS A 173 -0.26 16.75 -14.56
CA LYS A 173 0.58 16.00 -15.51
C LYS A 173 2.08 16.28 -15.44
N ASN A 174 2.49 17.40 -14.88
CA ASN A 174 3.89 17.80 -14.70
C ASN A 174 4.41 17.59 -13.27
N LYS A 175 3.59 17.13 -12.34
CA LYS A 175 4.05 16.75 -10.99
C LYS A 175 4.70 15.36 -11.07
N PRO A 176 5.87 15.12 -10.47
CA PRO A 176 6.62 13.87 -10.68
C PRO A 176 6.06 12.67 -9.90
N ASN A 177 5.15 12.89 -8.96
CA ASN A 177 4.76 11.94 -7.93
C ASN A 177 3.25 11.63 -7.89
N ILE A 178 2.62 11.55 -9.05
CA ILE A 178 1.19 11.24 -9.15
C ILE A 178 0.97 9.80 -9.63
N ILE A 179 -0.06 9.16 -9.10
CA ILE A 179 -0.68 7.93 -9.61
C ILE A 179 -2.19 8.17 -9.59
N TRP A 180 -2.87 7.92 -10.70
CA TRP A 180 -4.32 8.08 -10.77
C TRP A 180 -5.04 6.82 -10.29
N ILE A 181 -5.96 6.97 -9.35
CA ILE A 181 -6.79 5.90 -8.82
C ILE A 181 -8.25 6.22 -9.10
N ASN A 182 -8.75 5.80 -10.26
CA ASN A 182 -10.16 5.99 -10.62
C ASN A 182 -11.08 5.20 -9.66
N GLY A 183 -12.36 5.54 -9.52
CA GLY A 183 -13.31 4.81 -8.69
C GLY A 183 -13.47 5.34 -7.26
N GLY A 184 -13.14 4.53 -6.24
CA GLY A 184 -13.32 4.84 -4.81
C GLY A 184 -14.52 4.12 -4.19
N ASP A 185 -14.29 2.92 -3.64
CA ASP A 185 -15.26 2.01 -2.97
C ASP A 185 -16.56 1.77 -3.75
N ILE A 186 -16.46 1.53 -5.06
CA ILE A 186 -17.58 1.39 -5.98
C ILE A 186 -17.41 0.18 -6.91
N LYS A 187 -18.50 -0.46 -7.32
CA LYS A 187 -18.45 -1.45 -8.40
C LYS A 187 -18.23 -0.72 -9.74
N GLY A 188 -17.31 -1.21 -10.55
CA GLY A 188 -17.08 -0.63 -11.88
C GLY A 188 -18.30 -0.70 -12.80
N SER A 189 -19.22 -1.63 -12.54
CA SER A 189 -20.52 -1.72 -13.22
C SER A 189 -21.48 -0.58 -12.85
N ASP A 190 -21.31 0.02 -11.67
CA ASP A 190 -22.13 1.16 -11.27
C ASP A 190 -21.64 2.40 -12.02
N SER A 191 -22.42 2.89 -12.99
CA SER A 191 -22.06 4.03 -13.86
C SER A 191 -20.81 3.79 -14.74
N LEU A 192 -20.69 2.62 -15.33
CA LEU A 192 -19.55 2.15 -16.12
C LEU A 192 -18.99 3.21 -17.10
N ASN A 193 -19.88 3.91 -17.82
CA ASN A 193 -19.47 4.93 -18.81
C ASN A 193 -18.78 6.13 -18.16
N VAL A 194 -19.14 6.50 -16.93
CA VAL A 194 -18.49 7.60 -16.22
C VAL A 194 -17.04 7.21 -15.88
N TRP A 195 -16.84 5.98 -15.37
CA TRP A 195 -15.50 5.47 -15.05
C TRP A 195 -14.61 5.32 -16.28
N LYS A 196 -15.15 4.81 -17.39
CA LYS A 196 -14.44 4.76 -18.67
C LYS A 196 -14.05 6.16 -19.14
N THR A 197 -14.97 7.13 -19.06
CA THR A 197 -14.69 8.52 -19.46
C THR A 197 -13.57 9.12 -18.62
N ILE A 198 -13.59 8.94 -17.29
CA ILE A 198 -12.50 9.44 -16.43
C ILE A 198 -11.17 8.79 -16.82
N GLY A 199 -11.13 7.44 -16.87
CA GLY A 199 -9.90 6.71 -17.19
C GLY A 199 -9.32 7.08 -18.57
N GLN A 200 -10.15 7.12 -19.60
CA GLN A 200 -9.76 7.50 -20.97
C GLN A 200 -9.27 8.94 -21.04
N THR A 201 -9.98 9.89 -20.38
CA THR A 201 -9.57 11.30 -20.38
C THR A 201 -8.24 11.51 -19.66
N LEU A 202 -8.03 10.83 -18.51
CA LEU A 202 -6.75 10.88 -17.80
C LEU A 202 -5.63 10.31 -18.66
N ASN A 203 -5.82 9.16 -19.28
CA ASN A 203 -4.81 8.52 -20.14
C ASN A 203 -4.45 9.39 -21.37
N GLU A 204 -5.46 10.06 -21.97
CA GLU A 204 -5.26 10.95 -23.12
C GLU A 204 -4.51 12.23 -22.73
N LYS A 205 -4.84 12.82 -21.58
CA LYS A 205 -4.35 14.15 -21.17
C LYS A 205 -3.08 14.10 -20.32
N ASP A 206 -2.85 12.98 -19.65
CA ASP A 206 -1.70 12.75 -18.77
C ASP A 206 -1.05 11.39 -19.05
N PRO A 207 -0.26 11.27 -20.11
CA PRO A 207 0.44 10.03 -20.47
C PRO A 207 1.66 9.74 -19.55
N ASN A 208 1.89 10.55 -18.54
CA ASN A 208 3.06 10.45 -17.66
C ASN A 208 2.81 9.55 -16.45
N HIS A 209 1.57 9.39 -16.01
CA HIS A 209 1.25 8.76 -14.74
C HIS A 209 0.43 7.48 -14.93
N LEU A 210 0.74 6.49 -14.09
CA LEU A 210 0.01 5.22 -14.07
C LEU A 210 -1.43 5.41 -13.57
N ILE A 211 -2.35 4.64 -14.14
CA ILE A 211 -3.78 4.69 -13.84
C ILE A 211 -4.28 3.32 -13.40
N THR A 212 -5.06 3.28 -12.32
CA THR A 212 -5.80 2.10 -11.87
C THR A 212 -7.23 2.46 -11.49
N PHE A 213 -7.97 1.47 -10.99
CA PHE A 213 -9.33 1.64 -10.49
C PHE A 213 -9.46 1.02 -9.10
N HIS A 214 -9.89 1.81 -8.12
CA HIS A 214 -10.19 1.35 -6.76
C HIS A 214 -11.61 0.82 -6.68
N PRO A 215 -11.80 -0.51 -6.58
CA PRO A 215 -13.11 -1.11 -6.55
C PRO A 215 -13.71 -1.13 -5.15
N ARG A 216 -14.96 -1.59 -5.05
CA ARG A 216 -15.63 -1.89 -3.79
C ARG A 216 -15.07 -3.18 -3.16
N GLY A 217 -15.20 -3.29 -1.85
CA GLY A 217 -14.81 -4.47 -1.06
C GLY A 217 -15.24 -5.80 -1.68
N ARG A 218 -14.32 -6.77 -1.69
CA ARG A 218 -14.46 -8.12 -2.26
C ARG A 218 -14.60 -8.15 -3.78
N THR A 219 -14.05 -7.14 -4.44
CA THR A 219 -14.00 -7.06 -5.90
C THR A 219 -12.63 -6.60 -6.37
N THR A 220 -12.34 -6.78 -7.66
CA THR A 220 -11.12 -6.33 -8.31
C THR A 220 -11.44 -5.48 -9.54
N SER A 221 -10.60 -4.50 -9.83
CA SER A 221 -10.69 -3.66 -11.04
C SER A 221 -10.71 -4.51 -12.31
N SER A 222 -10.01 -5.62 -12.27
CA SER A 222 -9.92 -6.55 -13.42
C SER A 222 -11.27 -7.14 -13.85
N SER A 223 -12.26 -7.13 -12.97
CA SER A 223 -13.62 -7.60 -13.29
C SER A 223 -14.30 -6.75 -14.36
N TRP A 224 -13.90 -5.49 -14.52
CA TRP A 224 -14.56 -4.55 -15.44
C TRP A 224 -13.62 -3.92 -16.45
N PHE A 225 -12.34 -3.68 -16.07
CA PHE A 225 -11.45 -2.80 -16.81
C PHE A 225 -10.12 -3.43 -17.23
N HIS A 226 -9.93 -4.74 -17.03
CA HIS A 226 -8.65 -5.40 -17.30
C HIS A 226 -8.13 -5.16 -18.72
N ASN A 227 -9.02 -5.13 -19.71
CA ASN A 227 -8.70 -4.95 -21.12
C ASN A 227 -8.82 -3.49 -21.60
N GLU A 228 -9.09 -2.54 -20.69
CA GLU A 228 -9.07 -1.12 -21.04
C GLU A 228 -7.62 -0.63 -21.15
N ASP A 229 -7.32 0.14 -22.18
CA ASP A 229 -5.97 0.64 -22.46
C ASP A 229 -5.48 1.62 -21.38
N TRP A 230 -6.42 2.31 -20.72
CA TRP A 230 -6.10 3.22 -19.65
C TRP A 230 -5.77 2.56 -18.31
N LEU A 231 -6.07 1.27 -18.10
CA LEU A 231 -5.79 0.58 -16.85
C LEU A 231 -4.37 -0.02 -16.91
N ASP A 232 -3.41 0.58 -16.23
CA ASP A 232 -2.02 0.10 -16.22
C ASP A 232 -1.83 -1.10 -15.29
N PHE A 233 -2.52 -1.13 -14.15
CA PHE A 233 -2.41 -2.20 -13.16
C PHE A 233 -3.75 -2.51 -12.50
N ASN A 234 -3.90 -3.74 -12.02
CA ASN A 234 -5.08 -4.16 -11.28
C ASN A 234 -4.95 -3.77 -9.80
N MET A 235 -6.05 -3.32 -9.23
CA MET A 235 -6.20 -3.09 -7.80
C MET A 235 -7.47 -3.81 -7.33
N PHE A 236 -7.39 -4.47 -6.20
CA PHE A 236 -8.57 -5.05 -5.55
C PHE A 236 -8.71 -4.50 -4.14
N GLN A 237 -9.91 -4.63 -3.58
CA GLN A 237 -10.20 -4.37 -2.19
C GLN A 237 -10.62 -5.69 -1.55
N SER A 238 -9.75 -6.29 -0.74
CA SER A 238 -10.12 -7.50 0.01
C SER A 238 -11.16 -7.20 1.09
N GLY A 239 -11.14 -5.99 1.60
CA GLY A 239 -12.17 -5.43 2.47
C GLY A 239 -11.99 -5.81 3.94
N HIS A 240 -13.04 -5.61 4.73
CA HIS A 240 -12.96 -5.59 6.19
C HIS A 240 -13.73 -6.74 6.87
N ARG A 241 -14.17 -7.74 6.11
CA ARG A 241 -14.94 -8.88 6.65
C ARG A 241 -14.03 -10.05 6.98
N ASN A 242 -14.30 -10.67 8.13
CA ASN A 242 -13.65 -11.93 8.49
C ASN A 242 -14.33 -13.13 7.80
N TYR A 243 -13.78 -14.34 7.98
CA TYR A 243 -14.32 -15.56 7.39
C TYR A 243 -15.80 -15.84 7.74
N ALA A 244 -16.22 -15.50 8.96
CA ALA A 244 -17.60 -15.74 9.39
C ALA A 244 -18.60 -14.75 8.77
N GLN A 245 -18.14 -13.56 8.42
CA GLN A 245 -18.97 -12.49 7.86
C GLN A 245 -19.06 -12.52 6.33
N ASP A 246 -18.16 -13.19 5.65
CA ASP A 246 -18.10 -13.23 4.18
C ASP A 246 -18.99 -14.35 3.61
N THR A 247 -20.28 -14.31 3.92
CA THR A 247 -21.27 -15.33 3.59
C THR A 247 -22.25 -14.92 2.49
N SER A 248 -22.19 -13.66 2.02
CA SER A 248 -23.17 -13.11 1.06
C SER A 248 -23.10 -13.84 -0.29
N MET A 249 -24.22 -14.41 -0.73
CA MET A 249 -24.34 -15.11 -2.02
C MET A 249 -24.34 -14.14 -3.21
N SER A 250 -24.55 -12.85 -3.00
CA SER A 250 -24.59 -11.83 -4.06
C SER A 250 -23.20 -11.38 -4.54
N GLU A 251 -22.14 -11.75 -3.81
CA GLU A 251 -20.78 -11.38 -4.19
C GLU A 251 -20.06 -12.56 -4.86
N PRO A 252 -19.39 -12.32 -6.01
CA PRO A 252 -18.74 -13.39 -6.77
C PRO A 252 -17.53 -13.99 -6.07
N HIS A 253 -16.86 -13.20 -5.18
CA HIS A 253 -15.66 -13.60 -4.48
C HIS A 253 -15.87 -13.52 -2.96
N ARG A 254 -16.15 -14.66 -2.37
CA ARG A 254 -16.34 -14.84 -0.91
C ARG A 254 -15.10 -15.50 -0.34
N PHE A 255 -14.00 -14.78 -0.36
CA PHE A 255 -12.71 -15.30 0.07
C PHE A 255 -12.44 -15.08 1.56
N GLY A 256 -13.32 -14.32 2.24
CA GLY A 256 -13.10 -13.91 3.62
C GLY A 256 -11.78 -13.14 3.73
N GLU A 257 -10.91 -13.65 4.56
CA GLU A 257 -9.60 -13.05 4.81
C GLU A 257 -8.49 -13.53 3.86
N ASP A 258 -8.81 -14.43 2.91
CA ASP A 258 -7.87 -14.99 1.94
C ASP A 258 -7.57 -14.01 0.79
N ASN A 259 -6.98 -12.83 1.07
CA ASN A 259 -6.70 -11.82 0.06
C ASN A 259 -5.73 -12.30 -1.04
N TRP A 260 -4.89 -13.29 -0.76
CA TRP A 260 -4.03 -13.95 -1.73
C TRP A 260 -4.80 -14.56 -2.91
N ARG A 261 -6.09 -14.89 -2.74
CA ARG A 261 -6.93 -15.45 -3.80
C ARG A 261 -7.28 -14.41 -4.86
N PHE A 262 -7.41 -13.13 -4.48
CA PHE A 262 -7.56 -12.03 -5.45
C PHE A 262 -6.30 -11.86 -6.30
N ILE A 263 -5.11 -11.98 -5.66
CA ILE A 263 -3.85 -11.96 -6.40
C ILE A 263 -3.83 -13.10 -7.44
N ASN A 264 -4.17 -14.32 -7.05
CA ASN A 264 -4.18 -15.46 -7.97
C ASN A 264 -5.13 -15.26 -9.16
N LEU A 265 -6.30 -14.65 -8.93
CA LEU A 265 -7.25 -14.30 -10.01
C LEU A 265 -6.62 -13.35 -11.02
N ASP A 266 -5.99 -12.29 -10.57
CA ASP A 266 -5.44 -11.25 -11.43
C ASP A 266 -4.11 -11.68 -12.05
N TYR A 267 -3.28 -12.41 -11.31
CA TYR A 267 -1.96 -12.87 -11.74
C TYR A 267 -2.01 -13.77 -12.96
N SER A 268 -3.11 -14.53 -13.15
CA SER A 268 -3.31 -15.45 -14.27
C SER A 268 -3.84 -14.76 -15.54
N LYS A 269 -4.29 -13.50 -15.45
CA LYS A 269 -4.93 -12.79 -16.56
C LYS A 269 -3.93 -12.36 -17.65
N LYS A 270 -4.47 -12.14 -18.85
CA LYS A 270 -3.78 -11.56 -19.99
C LYS A 270 -4.59 -10.36 -20.52
N PRO A 271 -3.93 -9.27 -20.95
CA PRO A 271 -2.48 -9.03 -20.82
C PRO A 271 -2.02 -9.06 -19.36
N VAL A 272 -0.73 -9.36 -19.14
CA VAL A 272 -0.17 -9.37 -17.79
C VAL A 272 -0.13 -7.93 -17.26
N LYS A 273 -0.67 -7.72 -16.06
CA LYS A 273 -0.61 -6.42 -15.37
C LYS A 273 -0.21 -6.65 -13.90
N PRO A 274 0.52 -5.72 -13.27
CA PRO A 274 0.75 -5.79 -11.83
C PRO A 274 -0.60 -5.82 -11.10
N THR A 275 -0.61 -6.41 -9.91
CA THR A 275 -1.80 -6.42 -9.05
C THR A 275 -1.44 -6.18 -7.60
N LEU A 276 -2.30 -5.50 -6.86
CA LEU A 276 -2.10 -5.24 -5.42
C LEU A 276 -3.42 -5.07 -4.66
N ASP A 277 -3.37 -5.34 -3.35
CA ASP A 277 -4.46 -5.03 -2.43
C ASP A 277 -4.42 -3.53 -2.09
N GLY A 278 -5.38 -2.78 -2.59
CA GLY A 278 -5.49 -1.33 -2.38
C GLY A 278 -6.25 -0.97 -1.11
N GLU A 279 -7.08 -1.90 -0.59
CA GLU A 279 -7.80 -1.69 0.66
C GLU A 279 -8.09 -3.02 1.37
N PRO A 280 -7.12 -3.54 2.13
CA PRO A 280 -7.33 -4.64 3.07
C PRO A 280 -8.04 -4.17 4.33
N SER A 281 -8.22 -5.07 5.29
CA SER A 281 -8.70 -4.68 6.63
C SER A 281 -7.73 -3.70 7.29
N TYR A 282 -8.29 -2.57 7.78
CA TYR A 282 -7.49 -1.54 8.43
C TYR A 282 -7.22 -1.88 9.90
N GLU A 283 -6.04 -1.51 10.39
CA GLU A 283 -5.74 -1.55 11.82
C GLU A 283 -6.76 -0.71 12.61
N GLN A 284 -7.28 -1.25 13.70
CA GLN A 284 -8.25 -0.59 14.58
C GLN A 284 -9.59 -0.23 13.92
N ILE A 285 -10.01 -0.98 12.89
CA ILE A 285 -11.39 -0.95 12.40
C ILE A 285 -12.13 -2.19 12.88
N PRO A 286 -13.44 -2.13 13.24
CA PRO A 286 -14.18 -3.31 13.69
C PRO A 286 -14.39 -4.31 12.54
N TYR A 287 -14.46 -5.60 12.85
CA TYR A 287 -14.80 -6.63 11.89
C TYR A 287 -16.12 -6.30 11.17
N GLY A 288 -16.07 -6.19 9.84
CA GLY A 288 -17.23 -5.87 9.00
C GLY A 288 -17.61 -4.39 8.99
N LEU A 289 -16.79 -3.48 9.52
CA LEU A 289 -16.88 -2.01 9.50
C LEU A 289 -17.83 -1.38 10.53
N HIS A 290 -19.06 -1.89 10.68
CA HIS A 290 -20.15 -1.10 11.28
C HIS A 290 -20.49 -1.50 12.72
N ASP A 291 -20.28 -2.76 13.09
CA ASP A 291 -20.60 -3.24 14.43
C ASP A 291 -19.42 -3.06 15.39
N THR A 292 -19.47 -2.00 16.18
CA THR A 292 -18.43 -1.63 17.15
C THR A 292 -18.37 -2.54 18.37
N THR A 293 -19.26 -3.49 18.53
CA THR A 293 -19.23 -4.51 19.58
C THR A 293 -18.34 -5.70 19.21
N LEU A 294 -18.04 -5.85 17.93
CA LEU A 294 -17.14 -6.89 17.42
C LEU A 294 -15.67 -6.56 17.68
N PRO A 295 -14.76 -7.57 17.64
CA PRO A 295 -13.33 -7.34 17.69
C PRO A 295 -12.84 -6.39 16.60
N TYR A 296 -11.71 -5.76 16.86
CA TYR A 296 -11.05 -4.84 15.93
C TYR A 296 -9.79 -5.50 15.36
N TRP A 297 -9.55 -5.27 14.07
CA TRP A 297 -8.33 -5.72 13.40
C TRP A 297 -7.09 -5.13 14.07
N GLN A 298 -6.04 -5.96 14.22
CA GLN A 298 -4.81 -5.61 14.93
C GLN A 298 -3.62 -5.57 13.96
N ASP A 299 -2.47 -5.14 14.47
CA ASP A 299 -1.19 -5.12 13.74
C ASP A 299 -0.82 -6.48 13.12
N ARG A 300 -1.04 -7.59 13.85
CA ARG A 300 -0.80 -8.94 13.33
C ARG A 300 -1.65 -9.26 12.09
N ASP A 301 -2.85 -8.73 12.03
CA ASP A 301 -3.78 -8.98 10.92
C ASP A 301 -3.34 -8.22 9.67
N VAL A 302 -2.94 -6.93 9.79
CA VAL A 302 -2.43 -6.16 8.66
C VAL A 302 -1.10 -6.73 8.15
N ARG A 303 -0.24 -7.30 9.04
CA ARG A 303 0.94 -8.04 8.59
C ARG A 303 0.55 -9.25 7.75
N ARG A 304 -0.37 -10.08 8.23
CA ARG A 304 -0.87 -11.24 7.49
C ARG A 304 -1.38 -10.86 6.10
N TYR A 305 -2.24 -9.86 5.99
CA TYR A 305 -2.74 -9.38 4.70
C TYR A 305 -1.60 -8.94 3.77
N GLY A 306 -0.63 -8.19 4.29
CA GLY A 306 0.53 -7.74 3.51
C GLY A 306 1.38 -8.89 2.99
N TYR A 307 1.80 -9.80 3.86
CA TYR A 307 2.63 -10.95 3.47
C TYR A 307 1.89 -11.91 2.55
N TRP A 308 0.61 -12.18 2.82
CA TRP A 308 -0.18 -13.08 1.97
C TRP A 308 -0.36 -12.53 0.55
N SER A 309 -0.77 -11.28 0.39
CA SER A 309 -0.95 -10.72 -0.94
C SER A 309 0.36 -10.66 -1.72
N VAL A 310 1.45 -10.21 -1.08
CA VAL A 310 2.73 -10.04 -1.77
C VAL A 310 3.37 -11.39 -2.12
N PHE A 311 3.33 -12.38 -1.22
CA PHE A 311 3.92 -13.71 -1.48
C PHE A 311 3.13 -14.50 -2.53
N ALA A 312 1.84 -14.22 -2.68
CA ALA A 312 1.03 -14.76 -3.77
C ALA A 312 1.35 -14.15 -5.15
N GLY A 313 2.21 -13.13 -5.23
CA GLY A 313 2.62 -12.49 -6.47
C GLY A 313 2.26 -11.01 -6.60
N GLY A 314 1.66 -10.41 -5.57
CA GLY A 314 1.34 -8.98 -5.54
C GLY A 314 2.58 -8.10 -5.69
N SER A 315 2.44 -6.97 -6.38
CA SER A 315 3.53 -6.00 -6.66
C SER A 315 3.67 -4.94 -5.58
N GLY A 316 2.87 -5.03 -4.52
CA GLY A 316 2.88 -4.14 -3.37
C GLY A 316 1.69 -4.38 -2.46
N TYR A 317 1.55 -3.49 -1.48
CA TYR A 317 0.51 -3.57 -0.46
C TYR A 317 0.16 -2.16 0.04
N THR A 318 -1.11 -1.92 0.33
CA THR A 318 -1.56 -0.67 0.96
C THR A 318 -2.04 -0.96 2.38
N TYR A 319 -1.41 -0.34 3.34
CA TYR A 319 -1.82 -0.34 4.74
C TYR A 319 -2.93 0.69 4.97
N GLY A 320 -3.73 0.49 6.00
CA GLY A 320 -4.69 1.48 6.49
C GLY A 320 -4.91 1.36 7.99
N HIS A 321 -5.31 2.48 8.58
CA HIS A 321 -5.71 2.57 9.98
C HIS A 321 -7.01 3.36 10.09
N ASN A 322 -7.98 2.88 10.89
CA ASN A 322 -9.30 3.49 11.00
C ASN A 322 -9.28 5.01 11.29
N SER A 323 -8.46 5.44 12.25
CA SER A 323 -8.39 6.86 12.61
C SER A 323 -7.58 7.71 11.62
N ILE A 324 -6.60 7.09 10.90
CA ILE A 324 -5.75 7.78 9.93
C ILE A 324 -6.49 8.01 8.61
N MET A 325 -7.22 6.99 8.11
CA MET A 325 -7.91 7.11 6.81
C MET A 325 -8.89 8.29 6.78
N GLN A 326 -9.44 8.68 7.92
CA GLN A 326 -10.37 9.78 8.11
C GLN A 326 -9.78 10.99 8.86
N PHE A 327 -8.53 10.91 9.32
CA PHE A 327 -7.84 11.92 10.15
C PHE A 327 -8.73 12.41 11.30
N HIS A 328 -9.24 11.44 12.11
CA HIS A 328 -10.15 11.74 13.20
C HIS A 328 -9.54 12.67 14.24
N LYS A 329 -10.21 13.78 14.53
CA LYS A 329 -9.80 14.84 15.46
C LYS A 329 -10.80 15.03 16.60
N PRO A 330 -10.39 15.60 17.75
CA PRO A 330 -11.30 15.95 18.85
C PRO A 330 -12.43 16.91 18.42
N THR A 331 -12.18 17.75 17.44
CA THR A 331 -13.14 18.74 16.91
C THR A 331 -14.17 18.19 15.96
N ASP A 332 -14.05 16.91 15.58
CA ASP A 332 -15.00 16.30 14.65
C ASP A 332 -16.36 16.08 15.31
N LYS A 333 -17.43 16.46 14.60
CA LYS A 333 -18.83 16.23 15.03
C LYS A 333 -19.22 14.76 15.04
N GLY A 334 -18.47 13.90 14.38
CA GLY A 334 -18.70 12.46 14.27
C GLY A 334 -17.46 11.72 13.78
N LYS A 335 -17.49 10.41 13.89
CA LYS A 335 -16.42 9.51 13.47
C LYS A 335 -17.01 8.34 12.70
N ALA A 336 -16.34 7.93 11.61
CA ALA A 336 -16.73 6.75 10.87
C ALA A 336 -16.23 5.47 11.55
N PHE A 337 -16.96 4.37 11.34
CA PHE A 337 -16.56 3.00 11.67
C PHE A 337 -16.02 2.82 13.09
N GLY A 338 -16.64 3.48 14.08
CA GLY A 338 -16.27 3.31 15.48
C GLY A 338 -14.80 3.64 15.81
N SER A 339 -14.20 4.62 15.13
CA SER A 339 -12.83 5.07 15.43
C SER A 339 -12.65 5.37 16.92
N ARG A 340 -11.62 4.80 17.55
CA ARG A 340 -11.38 4.87 19.01
C ARG A 340 -10.30 5.86 19.39
N PHE A 341 -9.47 6.26 18.45
CA PHE A 341 -8.30 7.09 18.66
C PHE A 341 -8.37 8.34 17.80
N TYR A 342 -7.65 9.38 18.20
CA TYR A 342 -7.38 10.49 17.30
C TYR A 342 -6.18 10.17 16.40
N TRP A 343 -6.12 10.80 15.22
CA TRP A 343 -5.11 10.46 14.21
C TRP A 343 -3.67 10.66 14.72
N PHE A 344 -3.42 11.68 15.53
CA PHE A 344 -2.09 11.99 16.06
C PHE A 344 -1.62 11.02 17.15
N ASP A 345 -2.52 10.25 17.78
CA ASP A 345 -2.18 9.12 18.65
C ASP A 345 -2.03 7.84 17.82
N ALA A 346 -2.99 7.61 16.92
CA ALA A 346 -3.06 6.44 16.05
C ALA A 346 -1.87 6.32 15.10
N ILE A 347 -1.22 7.43 14.76
CA ILE A 347 -0.03 7.43 13.91
C ILE A 347 1.12 6.59 14.51
N ASN A 348 1.14 6.39 15.83
CA ASN A 348 2.13 5.60 16.55
C ASN A 348 1.75 4.12 16.71
N HIS A 349 0.61 3.67 16.19
CA HIS A 349 0.21 2.28 16.27
C HIS A 349 1.18 1.37 15.48
N PRO A 350 1.40 0.12 15.95
CA PRO A 350 2.55 -0.68 15.52
C PRO A 350 2.48 -1.15 14.07
N GLY A 351 1.26 -1.40 13.54
CA GLY A 351 1.09 -1.99 12.21
C GLY A 351 1.79 -1.19 11.11
N ALA A 352 1.66 0.15 11.14
CA ALA A 352 2.33 1.01 10.16
C ALA A 352 3.85 0.83 10.16
N GLY A 353 4.46 0.83 11.35
CA GLY A 353 5.92 0.68 11.50
C GLY A 353 6.44 -0.70 11.06
N GLN A 354 5.60 -1.73 11.18
CA GLN A 354 5.95 -3.11 10.84
C GLN A 354 5.93 -3.37 9.31
N MET A 355 5.17 -2.59 8.53
CA MET A 355 5.09 -2.78 7.08
C MET A 355 6.42 -2.53 6.35
N LYS A 356 7.31 -1.69 6.89
CA LYS A 356 8.66 -1.51 6.32
C LYS A 356 9.45 -2.81 6.24
N HIS A 357 9.20 -3.76 7.16
CA HIS A 357 9.92 -5.04 7.21
C HIS A 357 9.54 -5.93 6.02
N LEU A 358 8.28 -5.89 5.56
CA LEU A 358 7.87 -6.55 4.32
C LEU A 358 8.63 -5.96 3.11
N LYS A 359 8.62 -4.64 2.93
CA LYS A 359 9.33 -3.96 1.84
C LYS A 359 10.83 -4.28 1.87
N ASN A 360 11.47 -4.17 3.03
CA ASN A 360 12.90 -4.44 3.18
C ASN A 360 13.25 -5.89 2.85
N LEU A 361 12.45 -6.85 3.30
CA LEU A 361 12.65 -8.26 2.98
C LEU A 361 12.59 -8.49 1.46
N LEU A 362 11.58 -7.99 0.79
CA LEU A 362 11.37 -8.21 -0.64
C LEU A 362 12.48 -7.57 -1.48
N LEU A 363 12.95 -6.38 -1.12
CA LEU A 363 14.02 -5.66 -1.81
C LEU A 363 15.43 -6.17 -1.44
N SER A 364 15.56 -7.01 -0.42
CA SER A 364 16.87 -7.56 0.01
C SER A 364 17.43 -8.64 -0.92
N ARG A 365 16.68 -9.09 -1.91
CA ARG A 365 17.06 -10.12 -2.89
C ARG A 365 16.68 -9.64 -4.30
N PRO A 366 17.17 -10.28 -5.38
CA PRO A 366 16.82 -9.91 -6.76
C PRO A 366 15.30 -9.87 -6.98
N TYR A 367 14.71 -8.68 -6.87
CA TYR A 367 13.26 -8.47 -6.78
C TYR A 367 12.49 -8.96 -8.00
N PHE A 368 13.01 -8.70 -9.21
CA PHE A 368 12.37 -9.07 -10.48
C PHE A 368 12.42 -10.57 -10.79
N GLU A 369 13.21 -11.34 -10.05
CA GLU A 369 13.21 -12.80 -10.17
C GLU A 369 12.10 -13.47 -9.39
N ARG A 370 11.40 -12.71 -8.53
CA ARG A 370 10.42 -13.24 -7.59
C ARG A 370 9.18 -13.76 -8.30
N VAL A 371 8.86 -15.03 -8.05
CA VAL A 371 7.63 -15.68 -8.50
C VAL A 371 6.96 -16.42 -7.33
N PRO A 372 5.61 -16.43 -7.25
CA PRO A 372 4.92 -17.29 -6.30
C PRO A 372 5.16 -18.76 -6.65
N ASP A 373 5.49 -19.59 -5.65
CA ASP A 373 5.72 -21.02 -5.89
C ASP A 373 5.26 -21.88 -4.70
N GLN A 374 3.99 -22.26 -4.72
CA GLN A 374 3.40 -23.11 -3.70
C GLN A 374 3.91 -24.56 -3.74
N SER A 375 4.59 -24.98 -4.83
CA SER A 375 5.23 -26.30 -4.89
C SER A 375 6.39 -26.48 -3.91
N MET A 376 6.84 -25.39 -3.29
CA MET A 376 7.81 -25.43 -2.18
C MET A 376 7.23 -26.03 -0.91
N ILE A 377 5.92 -25.98 -0.71
CA ILE A 377 5.29 -26.53 0.50
C ILE A 377 5.09 -28.04 0.31
N ALA A 378 5.69 -28.83 1.19
CA ALA A 378 5.55 -30.28 1.19
C ALA A 378 4.30 -30.71 1.97
N GLY A 379 3.40 -31.42 1.33
CA GLY A 379 2.16 -31.91 1.93
C GLY A 379 1.03 -30.86 1.88
N LYS A 380 0.28 -30.73 2.99
CA LYS A 380 -0.85 -29.81 3.07
C LYS A 380 -0.38 -28.35 3.27
N GLN A 381 -0.91 -27.46 2.47
CA GLN A 381 -0.59 -26.02 2.55
C GLN A 381 -1.28 -25.29 3.72
N GLY A 382 -2.14 -25.98 4.45
CA GLY A 382 -2.99 -25.38 5.48
C GLY A 382 -4.25 -24.75 4.90
N ILE A 383 -5.09 -24.22 5.78
CA ILE A 383 -6.33 -23.47 5.46
C ILE A 383 -6.45 -22.30 6.42
N LYS A 384 -7.10 -21.22 6.00
CA LYS A 384 -7.31 -20.02 6.82
C LYS A 384 -5.97 -19.54 7.40
N TYR A 385 -5.89 -19.29 8.70
CA TYR A 385 -4.70 -18.75 9.37
C TYR A 385 -3.46 -19.68 9.32
N ASP A 386 -3.65 -20.97 9.05
CA ASP A 386 -2.55 -21.92 8.86
C ASP A 386 -2.05 -22.00 7.41
N TYR A 387 -2.64 -21.22 6.48
CA TYR A 387 -2.24 -21.25 5.09
C TYR A 387 -0.83 -20.68 4.91
N LEU A 388 0.05 -21.49 4.36
CA LEU A 388 1.43 -21.13 4.06
C LEU A 388 1.51 -20.53 2.65
N LEU A 389 2.29 -19.48 2.50
CA LEU A 389 2.57 -18.88 1.20
C LEU A 389 4.07 -18.85 0.94
N ALA A 390 4.44 -19.26 -0.27
CA ALA A 390 5.82 -19.33 -0.71
C ALA A 390 6.05 -18.52 -1.98
N THR A 391 7.16 -17.79 -2.01
CA THR A 391 7.66 -17.08 -3.18
C THR A 391 9.16 -17.27 -3.30
N ARG A 392 9.72 -17.29 -4.51
CA ARG A 392 11.14 -17.49 -4.72
C ARG A 392 11.70 -16.73 -5.92
N GLY A 393 13.00 -16.51 -5.91
CA GLY A 393 13.82 -16.23 -7.07
C GLY A 393 14.62 -17.45 -7.51
N LYS A 394 15.67 -17.23 -8.28
CA LYS A 394 16.59 -18.30 -8.73
C LYS A 394 17.42 -18.88 -7.59
N ASN A 395 17.87 -18.03 -6.66
CA ASN A 395 18.83 -18.39 -5.62
C ASN A 395 18.34 -18.14 -4.19
N TYR A 396 17.09 -17.80 -4.01
CA TYR A 396 16.47 -17.57 -2.70
C TYR A 396 15.01 -18.00 -2.68
N ALA A 397 14.47 -18.23 -1.49
CA ALA A 397 13.04 -18.42 -1.28
C ALA A 397 12.59 -17.85 0.07
N PHE A 398 11.32 -17.43 0.12
CA PHE A 398 10.64 -16.96 1.31
C PHE A 398 9.36 -17.76 1.51
N ILE A 399 9.13 -18.26 2.73
CA ILE A 399 7.90 -18.96 3.10
C ILE A 399 7.33 -18.30 4.35
N TYR A 400 6.12 -17.77 4.26
CA TYR A 400 5.43 -17.11 5.36
C TYR A 400 4.48 -18.06 6.08
N ALA A 401 4.60 -18.10 7.41
CA ALA A 401 3.76 -18.85 8.32
C ALA A 401 3.18 -17.93 9.39
N TYR A 402 1.88 -17.67 9.35
CA TYR A 402 1.21 -16.70 10.24
C TYR A 402 1.06 -17.22 11.69
N THR A 403 0.85 -18.52 11.86
CA THR A 403 0.58 -19.10 13.18
C THR A 403 1.80 -19.68 13.86
N GLY A 404 2.95 -19.71 13.22
CA GLY A 404 4.17 -20.32 13.77
C GLY A 404 4.10 -21.84 13.95
N LYS A 405 3.15 -22.52 13.31
CA LYS A 405 3.10 -23.99 13.26
C LYS A 405 4.22 -24.57 12.40
N ASN A 406 4.64 -25.79 12.76
CA ASN A 406 5.63 -26.55 12.00
C ASN A 406 5.14 -26.84 10.58
N PHE A 407 6.05 -26.79 9.64
CA PHE A 407 5.77 -27.12 8.25
C PHE A 407 6.95 -27.79 7.56
N LYS A 408 6.70 -28.37 6.40
CA LYS A 408 7.73 -29.05 5.59
C LYS A 408 7.91 -28.35 4.26
N VAL A 409 9.15 -28.31 3.79
CA VAL A 409 9.55 -27.68 2.53
C VAL A 409 10.15 -28.71 1.57
N ASN A 410 9.69 -28.71 0.33
CA ASN A 410 10.32 -29.40 -0.79
C ASN A 410 11.58 -28.62 -1.19
N MET A 411 12.73 -29.12 -0.82
CA MET A 411 14.02 -28.54 -1.20
C MET A 411 14.33 -28.80 -2.68
N GLY A 412 15.36 -28.12 -3.23
CA GLY A 412 15.74 -28.26 -4.64
C GLY A 412 14.96 -27.38 -5.62
N LYS A 413 14.22 -26.38 -5.12
CA LYS A 413 13.45 -25.43 -5.94
C LYS A 413 14.23 -24.15 -6.28
N ILE A 414 15.34 -23.92 -5.61
CA ILE A 414 16.29 -22.81 -5.88
C ILE A 414 17.64 -23.37 -6.25
N GLY A 415 18.56 -22.53 -6.74
CA GLY A 415 19.89 -22.97 -7.16
C GLY A 415 20.76 -23.49 -6.01
N GLY A 416 21.87 -24.17 -6.37
CA GLY A 416 22.87 -24.69 -5.43
C GLY A 416 22.56 -26.08 -4.88
N THR A 417 23.59 -26.74 -4.33
CA THR A 417 23.50 -28.06 -3.66
C THR A 417 23.16 -27.94 -2.18
N SER A 418 23.39 -26.76 -1.59
CA SER A 418 23.08 -26.45 -0.20
C SER A 418 22.45 -25.06 -0.10
N VAL A 419 21.70 -24.84 0.98
CA VAL A 419 21.07 -23.56 1.32
C VAL A 419 21.32 -23.21 2.77
N LYS A 420 21.46 -21.93 3.03
CA LYS A 420 21.39 -21.34 4.38
C LYS A 420 19.94 -21.03 4.70
N ALA A 421 19.46 -21.49 5.85
CA ALA A 421 18.12 -21.21 6.35
C ALA A 421 18.16 -20.22 7.52
N THR A 422 17.24 -19.26 7.51
CA THR A 422 17.13 -18.19 8.50
C THR A 422 15.66 -17.87 8.78
N TRP A 423 15.30 -17.70 10.06
CA TRP A 423 14.02 -17.09 10.43
C TRP A 423 14.11 -15.58 10.37
N TYR A 424 13.09 -14.96 9.81
CA TYR A 424 12.90 -13.51 9.77
C TYR A 424 11.61 -13.14 10.48
N SER A 425 11.68 -12.18 11.39
CA SER A 425 10.55 -11.66 12.15
C SER A 425 9.85 -10.52 11.40
N PRO A 426 8.58 -10.68 10.99
CA PRO A 426 7.80 -9.60 10.40
C PRO A 426 7.52 -8.42 11.36
N VAL A 427 7.65 -8.66 12.66
CA VAL A 427 7.35 -7.67 13.72
C VAL A 427 8.42 -6.59 13.82
N ASP A 428 9.69 -7.00 13.76
CA ASP A 428 10.83 -6.09 14.01
C ASP A 428 11.96 -6.20 12.97
N GLY A 429 11.84 -7.09 11.99
CA GLY A 429 12.85 -7.31 10.96
C GLY A 429 14.08 -8.07 11.44
N SER A 430 14.09 -8.58 12.67
CA SER A 430 15.21 -9.35 13.19
C SER A 430 15.32 -10.71 12.50
N THR A 431 16.53 -11.28 12.54
CA THR A 431 16.83 -12.58 11.93
C THR A 431 17.43 -13.54 12.95
N LYS A 432 17.10 -14.82 12.79
CA LYS A 432 17.68 -15.91 13.58
C LYS A 432 18.17 -17.01 12.64
N GLU A 433 19.46 -17.23 12.58
CA GLU A 433 20.04 -18.30 11.76
C GLU A 433 19.61 -19.67 12.28
N ILE A 434 19.28 -20.58 11.36
CA ILE A 434 18.91 -21.98 11.65
C ILE A 434 20.11 -22.88 11.34
N GLY A 435 20.79 -22.66 10.21
CA GLY A 435 21.93 -23.43 9.75
C GLY A 435 21.90 -23.70 8.24
N ALA A 436 22.80 -24.59 7.80
CA ALA A 436 22.89 -25.03 6.42
C ALA A 436 22.20 -26.41 6.23
N PHE A 437 21.53 -26.56 5.08
CA PHE A 437 20.78 -27.77 4.72
C PHE A 437 21.13 -28.20 3.30
N LEU A 438 21.06 -29.50 3.03
CA LEU A 438 21.12 -30.00 1.65
C LEU A 438 19.88 -29.51 0.88
N ASN A 439 20.13 -28.99 -0.30
CA ASN A 439 19.03 -28.47 -1.17
C ASN A 439 18.37 -29.60 -1.97
N LYS A 440 17.90 -30.66 -1.26
CA LYS A 440 17.20 -31.81 -1.86
C LYS A 440 16.26 -32.48 -0.87
N GLY A 441 15.22 -33.16 -1.39
CA GLY A 441 14.25 -33.89 -0.58
C GLY A 441 13.29 -33.00 0.19
N VAL A 442 12.87 -33.43 1.37
CA VAL A 442 11.92 -32.72 2.23
C VAL A 442 12.56 -32.39 3.55
N THR A 443 12.52 -31.14 3.97
CA THR A 443 13.03 -30.67 5.27
C THR A 443 11.91 -30.09 6.10
N ALA A 444 11.86 -30.44 7.39
CA ALA A 444 10.92 -29.83 8.34
C ALA A 444 11.53 -28.61 9.02
N PHE A 445 10.71 -27.55 9.19
CA PHE A 445 11.09 -26.33 9.88
C PHE A 445 10.10 -26.03 11.01
N ASN A 446 10.64 -25.55 12.12
CA ASN A 446 9.89 -25.21 13.32
C ASN A 446 10.10 -23.72 13.63
N PRO A 447 9.12 -22.84 13.35
CA PRO A 447 9.21 -21.43 13.70
C PRO A 447 9.45 -21.20 15.20
N PRO A 448 10.15 -20.14 15.61
CA PRO A 448 10.36 -19.83 17.02
C PRO A 448 9.04 -19.54 17.77
N GLY A 449 9.00 -19.87 19.05
CA GLY A 449 7.86 -19.60 19.94
C GLY A 449 6.75 -20.64 19.83
N GLU A 450 5.67 -20.41 20.61
CA GLU A 450 4.52 -21.31 20.64
C GLU A 450 3.54 -20.97 19.50
N PRO A 451 2.95 -21.97 18.84
CA PRO A 451 1.97 -21.77 17.78
C PRO A 451 0.72 -21.01 18.27
N LYS A 452 0.48 -19.84 17.67
CA LYS A 452 -0.72 -19.00 17.88
C LYS A 452 -0.88 -18.00 16.75
N GLU A 453 -2.04 -17.43 16.59
CA GLU A 453 -2.28 -16.31 15.66
C GLU A 453 -1.35 -15.13 15.98
N GLY A 454 -0.66 -14.62 14.95
CA GLY A 454 0.28 -13.52 15.07
C GLY A 454 1.68 -13.90 15.58
N ASN A 455 1.97 -15.21 15.84
CA ASN A 455 3.35 -15.69 15.95
C ASN A 455 3.90 -15.95 14.54
N ASP A 456 3.96 -14.90 13.75
CA ASP A 456 4.26 -14.97 12.33
C ASP A 456 5.78 -14.91 12.06
N TRP A 457 6.22 -15.77 11.14
CA TRP A 457 7.61 -15.89 10.72
C TRP A 457 7.75 -16.08 9.22
N VAL A 458 8.85 -15.59 8.66
CA VAL A 458 9.29 -15.94 7.31
C VAL A 458 10.50 -16.83 7.40
N LEU A 459 10.43 -18.02 6.80
CA LEU A 459 11.61 -18.82 6.51
C LEU A 459 12.28 -18.25 5.25
N ILE A 460 13.53 -17.86 5.39
CA ILE A 460 14.41 -17.47 4.28
C ILE A 460 15.31 -18.66 3.96
N LEU A 461 15.36 -19.03 2.70
CA LEU A 461 16.34 -19.98 2.16
C LEU A 461 17.20 -19.25 1.14
N ASP A 462 18.49 -19.21 1.33
CA ASP A 462 19.47 -18.63 0.41
C ASP A 462 20.44 -19.69 -0.09
N LYS A 463 20.75 -19.68 -1.39
CA LYS A 463 21.81 -20.50 -1.97
C LYS A 463 23.15 -20.20 -1.28
N VAL A 464 23.86 -21.26 -0.89
CA VAL A 464 25.25 -21.22 -0.44
C VAL A 464 26.18 -21.45 -1.63
#